data_73025809d4d9af8a8cb5bd4e766d6db8
#
_entry.id   73025809d4d9af8a8cb5bd4e766d6db8
#
_cell.length_a   1.000
_cell.length_b   1.000
_cell.length_c   1.000
_cell.angle_alpha   90.00
_cell.angle_beta   90.00
_cell.angle_gamma   90.00
#
_symmetry.space_group_name_H-M   'P 1'
#
loop_
_entity.id
_entity.type
_entity.pdbx_description
1 polymer ?
#
loop_
_entity_poly.entity_id
_entity_poly.type
_entity_poly.pdbx_seq_one_letter_code
_entity_poly.pdbx_strand_id
1 'polypeptide(L)'
;RMLYNGKTELYYFSGELKPLSTVLLSIDAERFLTILCNLFAAIISVQSNGFLTCRNINADFERIYIDPSTYKVNLIYLPLKEHLFEDDAAFENEVRTSLIKLISGLNALSTPRMMQVLADLQNGSLGVEELYSKLSGKTIANQHDNNSVESREPSTAPTRLKLVAMNAPVRFVITVDKNAFTIGKK
;
A
#
# COMPACT_ATOMS: atom_id res chain seq x y z
N ARG A 1 -2.08 -18.21 -12.16
CA ARG A 1 -3.21 -19.02 -11.67
C ARG A 1 -3.14 -20.37 -12.35
N MET A 2 -3.03 -21.43 -11.57
CA MET A 2 -3.11 -22.82 -12.04
C MET A 2 -4.25 -23.54 -11.33
N LEU A 3 -4.76 -24.61 -11.93
CA LEU A 3 -5.73 -25.52 -11.29
C LEU A 3 -4.98 -26.81 -10.94
N TYR A 4 -4.99 -27.17 -9.66
CA TYR A 4 -4.43 -28.41 -9.16
C TYR A 4 -5.49 -29.14 -8.31
N ASN A 5 -5.83 -30.36 -8.69
CA ASN A 5 -6.90 -31.14 -8.03
C ASN A 5 -8.22 -30.36 -7.87
N GLY A 6 -8.64 -29.60 -8.88
CA GLY A 6 -9.86 -28.78 -8.85
C GLY A 6 -9.78 -27.51 -7.97
N LYS A 7 -8.65 -27.26 -7.30
CA LYS A 7 -8.39 -26.05 -6.50
C LYS A 7 -7.60 -25.03 -7.31
N THR A 8 -7.90 -23.75 -7.09
CA THR A 8 -7.12 -22.66 -7.68
C THR A 8 -5.87 -22.41 -6.83
N GLU A 9 -4.70 -22.49 -7.45
CA GLU A 9 -3.45 -22.09 -6.84
C GLU A 9 -3.02 -20.72 -7.38
N LEU A 10 -2.51 -19.88 -6.48
CA LEU A 10 -1.97 -18.57 -6.78
C LEU A 10 -0.47 -18.59 -6.50
N TYR A 11 0.30 -18.22 -7.50
CA TYR A 11 1.76 -18.12 -7.40
C TYR A 11 2.16 -16.65 -7.42
N TYR A 12 2.94 -16.23 -6.41
CA TYR A 12 3.51 -14.90 -6.29
C TYR A 12 5.02 -15.01 -6.45
N PHE A 13 5.57 -14.22 -7.36
CA PHE A 13 7.01 -14.19 -7.61
C PHE A 13 7.60 -12.99 -6.88
N SER A 14 8.43 -13.24 -5.88
CA SER A 14 9.04 -12.19 -5.07
C SER A 14 10.31 -11.59 -5.69
N GLY A 15 10.96 -12.29 -6.62
CA GLY A 15 12.22 -11.82 -7.21
C GLY A 15 13.27 -11.50 -6.15
N GLU A 16 13.80 -10.27 -6.17
CA GLU A 16 14.80 -9.78 -5.21
C GLU A 16 14.18 -9.25 -3.89
N LEU A 17 12.85 -9.28 -3.77
CA LEU A 17 12.18 -8.83 -2.57
C LEU A 17 12.47 -9.77 -1.39
N LYS A 18 12.59 -9.21 -0.20
CA LYS A 18 12.83 -9.96 1.04
C LYS A 18 11.63 -9.85 1.97
N PRO A 19 11.28 -10.90 2.72
CA PRO A 19 10.28 -10.81 3.77
C PRO A 19 10.66 -9.72 4.79
N LEU A 20 9.67 -9.01 5.32
CA LEU A 20 9.89 -7.98 6.34
C LEU A 20 10.64 -8.54 7.55
N SER A 21 10.29 -9.76 8.00
CA SER A 21 10.96 -10.45 9.10
C SER A 21 12.47 -10.59 8.90
N THR A 22 12.91 -10.85 7.66
CA THR A 22 14.34 -10.93 7.32
C THR A 22 15.01 -9.56 7.34
N VAL A 23 14.33 -8.53 6.83
CA VAL A 23 14.86 -7.16 6.76
C VAL A 23 15.03 -6.57 8.15
N LEU A 24 14.09 -6.83 9.07
CA LEU A 24 14.10 -6.35 10.45
C LEU A 24 15.36 -6.74 11.24
N LEU A 25 16.02 -7.84 10.88
CA LEU A 25 17.25 -8.29 11.55
C LEU A 25 18.45 -7.38 11.27
N SER A 26 18.38 -6.52 10.26
CA SER A 26 19.52 -5.75 9.75
C SER A 26 19.28 -4.25 9.62
N ILE A 27 18.11 -3.75 10.03
CA ILE A 27 17.77 -2.32 9.91
C ILE A 27 17.74 -1.62 11.26
N ASP A 28 17.99 -0.32 11.23
CA ASP A 28 17.81 0.60 12.34
C ASP A 28 16.37 1.18 12.40
N ALA A 29 16.10 1.94 13.46
CA ALA A 29 14.78 2.54 13.69
C ALA A 29 14.37 3.53 12.58
N GLU A 30 15.30 4.28 11.99
CA GLU A 30 14.98 5.25 10.93
C GLU A 30 14.59 4.58 9.62
N ARG A 31 15.29 3.50 9.26
CA ARG A 31 14.91 2.68 8.10
C ARG A 31 13.58 1.99 8.33
N PHE A 32 13.33 1.51 9.56
CA PHE A 32 12.04 0.93 9.89
C PHE A 32 10.89 1.96 9.80
N LEU A 33 11.11 3.20 10.25
CA LEU A 33 10.15 4.30 10.05
C LEU A 33 9.84 4.54 8.55
N THR A 34 10.86 4.43 7.70
CA THR A 34 10.67 4.51 6.24
C THR A 34 9.78 3.37 5.74
N ILE A 35 10.00 2.15 6.23
CA ILE A 35 9.14 0.99 5.88
C ILE A 35 7.71 1.21 6.36
N LEU A 36 7.49 1.71 7.59
CA LEU A 36 6.15 2.02 8.09
C LEU A 36 5.44 3.07 7.24
N CYS A 37 6.16 4.13 6.86
CA CYS A 37 5.62 5.16 5.96
C CYS A 37 5.20 4.55 4.62
N ASN A 38 6.04 3.69 4.03
CA ASN A 38 5.75 3.01 2.77
C ASN A 38 4.60 1.99 2.92
N LEU A 39 4.47 1.33 4.07
CA LEU A 39 3.36 0.42 4.35
C LEU A 39 2.02 1.18 4.36
N PHE A 40 1.94 2.28 5.11
CA PHE A 40 0.72 3.08 5.14
C PHE A 40 0.41 3.70 3.77
N ALA A 41 1.42 4.18 3.04
CA ALA A 41 1.24 4.66 1.67
C ALA A 41 0.68 3.57 0.74
N ALA A 42 1.14 2.33 0.87
CA ALA A 42 0.63 1.21 0.09
C ALA A 42 -0.83 0.89 0.44
N ILE A 43 -1.20 0.91 1.73
CA ILE A 43 -2.59 0.70 2.18
C ILE A 43 -3.50 1.82 1.63
N ILE A 44 -3.13 3.08 1.78
CA ILE A 44 -3.87 4.23 1.25
C ILE A 44 -4.04 4.11 -0.28
N SER A 45 -2.99 3.67 -0.98
CA SER A 45 -3.07 3.44 -2.43
C SER A 45 -4.09 2.37 -2.80
N VAL A 46 -4.26 1.33 -1.98
CA VAL A 46 -5.30 0.31 -2.20
C VAL A 46 -6.68 0.87 -1.87
N GLN A 47 -6.83 1.61 -0.77
CA GLN A 47 -8.12 2.24 -0.39
C GLN A 47 -8.62 3.21 -1.45
N SER A 48 -7.72 3.98 -2.07
CA SER A 48 -8.04 4.91 -3.15
C SER A 48 -8.21 4.25 -4.52
N ASN A 49 -7.88 2.96 -4.64
CA ASN A 49 -7.99 2.21 -5.89
C ASN A 49 -9.40 1.64 -6.04
N GLY A 50 -10.17 2.08 -7.01
CA GLY A 50 -11.55 1.64 -7.21
C GLY A 50 -11.74 0.15 -7.57
N PHE A 51 -10.67 -0.66 -7.73
CA PHE A 51 -10.72 -2.07 -8.12
C PHE A 51 -10.23 -3.03 -7.04
N LEU A 52 -9.46 -2.55 -6.07
CA LEU A 52 -8.89 -3.33 -4.99
C LEU A 52 -9.59 -3.01 -3.68
N THR A 53 -9.56 -3.93 -2.74
CA THR A 53 -10.06 -3.72 -1.38
C THR A 53 -9.02 -4.18 -0.35
N CYS A 54 -8.82 -3.43 0.72
CA CYS A 54 -7.93 -3.83 1.80
C CYS A 54 -8.34 -5.14 2.46
N ARG A 55 -9.62 -5.48 2.40
CA ARG A 55 -10.19 -6.73 2.94
C ARG A 55 -9.60 -8.00 2.32
N ASN A 56 -8.91 -7.90 1.19
CA ASN A 56 -8.25 -9.01 0.49
C ASN A 56 -6.72 -8.95 0.55
N ILE A 57 -6.15 -8.04 1.35
CA ILE A 57 -4.71 -8.00 1.61
C ILE A 57 -4.38 -9.00 2.72
N ASN A 58 -3.32 -9.79 2.51
CA ASN A 58 -2.77 -10.60 3.59
C ASN A 58 -1.99 -9.68 4.57
N ALA A 59 -2.51 -9.53 5.79
CA ALA A 59 -1.93 -8.68 6.83
C ALA A 59 -0.82 -9.38 7.65
N ASP A 60 -0.49 -10.64 7.35
CA ASP A 60 0.58 -11.37 8.00
C ASP A 60 1.95 -10.76 7.67
N PHE A 61 2.67 -10.29 8.66
CA PHE A 61 3.96 -9.63 8.49
C PHE A 61 5.07 -10.53 7.95
N GLU A 62 4.95 -11.82 8.06
CA GLU A 62 5.84 -12.77 7.40
C GLU A 62 5.63 -12.82 5.89
N ARG A 63 4.49 -12.28 5.43
CA ARG A 63 4.09 -12.22 4.02
C ARG A 63 4.09 -10.81 3.44
N ILE A 64 4.66 -9.86 4.16
CA ILE A 64 4.99 -8.53 3.65
C ILE A 64 6.40 -8.58 3.09
N TYR A 65 6.56 -8.13 1.85
CA TYR A 65 7.84 -8.14 1.14
C TYR A 65 8.37 -6.72 0.95
N ILE A 66 9.67 -6.58 1.15
CA ILE A 66 10.37 -5.30 1.11
C ILE A 66 11.41 -5.34 -0.01
N ASP A 67 11.46 -4.29 -0.82
CA ASP A 67 12.59 -4.03 -1.69
C ASP A 67 13.77 -3.53 -0.83
N PRO A 68 14.88 -4.28 -0.73
CA PRO A 68 15.98 -3.93 0.17
C PRO A 68 16.72 -2.66 -0.22
N SER A 69 16.57 -2.19 -1.46
CA SER A 69 17.24 -0.98 -1.97
C SER A 69 16.43 0.30 -1.69
N THR A 70 15.12 0.21 -1.77
CA THR A 70 14.19 1.37 -1.69
C THR A 70 13.32 1.36 -0.44
N TYR A 71 13.30 0.26 0.30
CA TYR A 71 12.37 -0.01 1.40
C TYR A 71 10.89 0.07 1.01
N LYS A 72 10.61 -0.04 -0.29
CA LYS A 72 9.24 -0.10 -0.80
C LYS A 72 8.56 -1.38 -0.33
N VAL A 73 7.34 -1.23 0.15
CA VAL A 73 6.52 -2.33 0.65
C VAL A 73 5.69 -2.93 -0.47
N ASN A 74 5.65 -4.26 -0.52
CA ASN A 74 4.86 -5.05 -1.44
C ASN A 74 3.95 -5.98 -0.64
N LEU A 75 2.64 -5.81 -0.79
CA LEU A 75 1.61 -6.56 -0.11
C LEU A 75 1.08 -7.68 -1.00
N ILE A 76 0.76 -8.83 -0.42
CA ILE A 76 0.10 -9.92 -1.14
C ILE A 76 -1.39 -9.67 -1.15
N TYR A 77 -1.96 -9.50 -2.34
CA TYR A 77 -3.38 -9.39 -2.57
C TYR A 77 -3.97 -10.74 -2.98
N LEU A 78 -5.00 -11.19 -2.28
CA LEU A 78 -5.69 -12.46 -2.55
C LEU A 78 -7.03 -12.17 -3.23
N PRO A 79 -7.18 -12.45 -4.54
CA PRO A 79 -8.40 -12.21 -5.29
C PRO A 79 -9.47 -13.28 -4.97
N LEU A 80 -9.92 -13.31 -3.73
CA LEU A 80 -10.92 -14.25 -3.23
C LEU A 80 -12.32 -13.65 -3.38
N LYS A 81 -13.33 -14.53 -3.49
CA LYS A 81 -14.75 -14.12 -3.44
C LYS A 81 -15.18 -13.76 -2.02
N GLU A 82 -14.72 -14.54 -1.05
CA GLU A 82 -14.89 -14.25 0.36
C GLU A 82 -13.72 -13.43 0.84
N HIS A 83 -14.00 -12.33 1.51
CA HIS A 83 -12.96 -11.44 2.01
C HIS A 83 -12.26 -12.06 3.24
N LEU A 84 -10.99 -11.71 3.46
CA LEU A 84 -10.24 -12.12 4.65
C LEU A 84 -10.72 -11.36 5.90
N PHE A 85 -11.19 -10.13 5.71
CA PHE A 85 -11.66 -9.25 6.78
C PHE A 85 -13.12 -8.84 6.51
N GLU A 86 -13.87 -8.64 7.57
CA GLU A 86 -15.29 -8.25 7.51
C GLU A 86 -15.44 -6.87 6.86
N ASP A 87 -14.59 -5.93 7.26
CA ASP A 87 -14.52 -4.56 6.73
C ASP A 87 -13.08 -4.02 6.72
N ASP A 88 -12.90 -2.80 6.24
CA ASP A 88 -11.59 -2.15 6.20
C ASP A 88 -11.09 -1.78 7.61
N ALA A 89 -11.98 -1.52 8.57
CA ALA A 89 -11.62 -1.26 9.96
C ALA A 89 -11.03 -2.50 10.63
N ALA A 90 -11.59 -3.70 10.37
CA ALA A 90 -11.04 -4.96 10.85
C ALA A 90 -9.63 -5.22 10.30
N PHE A 91 -9.40 -4.92 9.02
CA PHE A 91 -8.07 -4.99 8.41
C PHE A 91 -7.10 -4.01 9.07
N GLU A 92 -7.49 -2.74 9.23
CA GLU A 92 -6.64 -1.71 9.85
C GLU A 92 -6.29 -2.06 11.30
N ASN A 93 -7.25 -2.59 12.05
CA ASN A 93 -7.03 -3.04 13.43
C ASN A 93 -6.05 -4.22 13.51
N GLU A 94 -6.11 -5.16 12.57
CA GLU A 94 -5.14 -6.27 12.51
C GLU A 94 -3.74 -5.77 12.20
N VAL A 95 -3.58 -4.89 11.21
CA VAL A 95 -2.29 -4.26 10.87
C VAL A 95 -1.73 -3.50 12.07
N ARG A 96 -2.57 -2.69 12.73
CA ARG A 96 -2.22 -1.92 13.93
C ARG A 96 -1.73 -2.81 15.07
N THR A 97 -2.51 -3.84 15.39
CA THR A 97 -2.20 -4.80 16.46
C THR A 97 -0.88 -5.51 16.20
N SER A 98 -0.66 -5.93 14.97
CA SER A 98 0.55 -6.60 14.54
C SER A 98 1.76 -5.67 14.60
N LEU A 99 1.62 -4.38 14.23
CA LEU A 99 2.67 -3.37 14.35
C LEU A 99 3.02 -3.09 15.82
N ILE A 100 2.04 -2.96 16.70
CA ILE A 100 2.25 -2.75 18.13
C ILE A 100 3.05 -3.92 18.71
N LYS A 101 2.67 -5.16 18.42
CA LYS A 101 3.40 -6.36 18.86
C LYS A 101 4.84 -6.37 18.36
N LEU A 102 5.03 -6.05 17.08
CA LEU A 102 6.34 -6.03 16.43
C LEU A 102 7.26 -4.98 17.08
N ILE A 103 6.80 -3.74 17.20
CA ILE A 103 7.60 -2.63 17.78
C ILE A 103 7.92 -2.90 19.24
N SER A 104 6.95 -3.39 20.01
CA SER A 104 7.15 -3.70 21.44
C SER A 104 8.09 -4.88 21.67
N GLY A 105 8.21 -5.79 20.69
CA GLY A 105 9.07 -6.97 20.79
C GLY A 105 10.53 -6.71 20.38
N LEU A 106 10.86 -5.58 19.76
CA LEU A 106 12.17 -5.30 19.19
C LEU A 106 12.88 -4.18 19.95
N ASN A 107 13.76 -4.54 20.90
CA ASN A 107 14.55 -3.55 21.66
C ASN A 107 15.39 -2.62 20.77
N ALA A 108 15.86 -3.08 19.62
CA ALA A 108 16.61 -2.29 18.64
C ALA A 108 15.81 -1.09 18.08
N LEU A 109 14.47 -1.13 18.18
CA LEU A 109 13.59 -0.06 17.75
C LEU A 109 13.20 0.94 18.85
N SER A 110 13.72 0.79 20.07
CA SER A 110 13.39 1.65 21.22
C SER A 110 14.05 3.03 21.12
N THR A 111 13.53 3.88 20.23
CA THR A 111 13.91 5.29 20.11
C THR A 111 12.74 6.19 20.53
N PRO A 112 12.98 7.45 20.97
CA PRO A 112 11.89 8.37 21.32
C PRO A 112 10.85 8.53 20.19
N ARG A 113 11.32 8.59 18.95
CA ARG A 113 10.44 8.70 17.78
C ARG A 113 9.60 7.44 17.58
N MET A 114 10.18 6.26 17.77
CA MET A 114 9.44 4.99 17.67
C MET A 114 8.43 4.83 18.82
N MET A 115 8.77 5.31 20.03
CA MET A 115 7.82 5.34 21.15
C MET A 115 6.62 6.24 20.86
N GLN A 116 6.84 7.37 20.17
CA GLN A 116 5.74 8.23 19.71
C GLN A 116 4.86 7.50 18.70
N VAL A 117 5.47 6.79 17.74
CA VAL A 117 4.72 5.97 16.76
C VAL A 117 3.91 4.88 17.47
N LEU A 118 4.48 4.23 18.47
CA LEU A 118 3.77 3.23 19.25
C LEU A 118 2.56 3.84 19.97
N ALA A 119 2.71 5.02 20.59
CA ALA A 119 1.61 5.75 21.22
C ALA A 119 0.51 6.14 20.19
N ASP A 120 0.91 6.60 19.00
CA ASP A 120 -0.02 6.93 17.93
C ASP A 120 -0.77 5.68 17.41
N LEU A 121 -0.08 4.54 17.30
CA LEU A 121 -0.70 3.25 16.95
C LEU A 121 -1.69 2.78 18.02
N GLN A 122 -1.40 3.00 19.31
CA GLN A 122 -2.30 2.66 20.42
C GLN A 122 -3.52 3.59 20.50
N ASN A 123 -3.44 4.76 19.89
CA ASN A 123 -4.58 5.66 19.77
C ASN A 123 -5.54 5.18 18.68
N GLY A 124 -6.57 4.44 19.07
CA GLY A 124 -7.56 3.85 18.16
C GLY A 124 -8.40 4.84 17.35
N SER A 125 -8.33 6.16 17.66
CA SER A 125 -9.05 7.19 16.89
C SER A 125 -8.31 7.63 15.63
N LEU A 126 -7.00 7.34 15.50
CA LEU A 126 -6.21 7.73 14.33
C LEU A 126 -6.40 6.71 13.20
N GLY A 127 -6.82 7.13 12.03
CA GLY A 127 -6.86 6.31 10.81
C GLY A 127 -5.47 6.14 10.16
N VAL A 128 -5.39 5.29 9.13
CA VAL A 128 -4.14 5.03 8.40
C VAL A 128 -3.59 6.30 7.75
N GLU A 129 -4.44 7.17 7.22
CA GLU A 129 -4.04 8.44 6.59
C GLU A 129 -3.43 9.40 7.61
N GLU A 130 -3.99 9.48 8.82
CA GLU A 130 -3.46 10.33 9.90
C GLU A 130 -2.12 9.80 10.41
N LEU A 131 -2.00 8.48 10.58
CA LEU A 131 -0.75 7.82 10.94
C LEU A 131 0.33 8.08 9.88
N TYR A 132 -0.01 7.96 8.60
CA TYR A 132 0.89 8.28 7.49
C TYR A 132 1.35 9.73 7.54
N SER A 133 0.42 10.67 7.76
CA SER A 133 0.75 12.10 7.84
C SER A 133 1.71 12.43 8.96
N LYS A 134 1.48 11.89 10.16
CA LYS A 134 2.36 12.06 11.30
C LYS A 134 3.75 11.50 11.06
N LEU A 135 3.85 10.32 10.43
CA LEU A 135 5.12 9.69 10.09
C LEU A 135 5.88 10.44 9.01
N SER A 136 5.20 10.89 7.97
CA SER A 136 5.81 11.58 6.82
C SER A 136 6.17 13.03 7.10
N GLY A 137 5.73 13.60 8.23
CA GLY A 137 5.88 15.02 8.54
C GLY A 137 5.04 15.93 7.62
N LYS A 138 4.12 15.37 6.83
CA LYS A 138 3.19 16.12 6.00
C LYS A 138 1.93 16.37 6.80
N THR A 139 1.67 17.63 7.16
CA THR A 139 0.36 18.02 7.69
C THR A 139 -0.67 17.81 6.59
N ILE A 140 -1.69 16.97 6.84
CA ILE A 140 -2.89 16.95 6.00
C ILE A 140 -3.58 18.29 6.28
N ALA A 141 -3.37 19.26 5.40
CA ALA A 141 -4.29 20.40 5.35
C ALA A 141 -5.65 19.82 4.94
N ASN A 142 -6.62 19.92 5.85
CA ASN A 142 -7.99 19.52 5.64
C ASN A 142 -8.48 20.08 4.28
N GLN A 143 -8.58 19.21 3.28
CA GLN A 143 -9.33 19.52 2.06
C GLN A 143 -10.80 19.22 2.32
N HIS A 144 -11.39 19.96 3.27
CA HIS A 144 -12.80 20.26 3.27
C HIS A 144 -12.93 21.77 3.19
N ASP A 145 -13.50 22.19 2.07
CA ASP A 145 -13.97 23.55 1.77
C ASP A 145 -12.93 24.70 1.80
N ASN A 146 -12.46 25.03 0.59
CA ASN A 146 -12.69 26.41 0.12
C ASN A 146 -12.34 26.51 -1.39
N ASN A 147 -13.38 26.65 -2.21
CA ASN A 147 -13.29 27.30 -3.50
C ASN A 147 -12.70 28.70 -3.31
N SER A 148 -11.41 28.85 -3.50
CA SER A 148 -10.80 30.11 -3.86
C SER A 148 -10.09 29.93 -5.19
N VAL A 149 -10.72 30.49 -6.19
CA VAL A 149 -10.23 30.67 -7.55
C VAL A 149 -8.91 31.43 -7.49
N GLU A 150 -7.79 30.74 -7.61
CA GLU A 150 -6.56 31.35 -8.06
C GLU A 150 -6.28 30.90 -9.49
N SER A 151 -6.39 31.86 -10.37
CA SER A 151 -6.08 31.80 -11.79
C SER A 151 -4.66 31.28 -12.00
N ARG A 152 -4.53 29.99 -12.34
CA ARG A 152 -3.32 29.48 -13.00
C ARG A 152 -3.70 29.19 -14.44
N GLU A 153 -3.01 29.85 -15.35
CA GLU A 153 -3.12 29.62 -16.78
C GLU A 153 -2.97 28.13 -17.12
N PRO A 154 -3.76 27.61 -18.05
CA PRO A 154 -3.72 26.19 -18.40
C PRO A 154 -2.42 25.89 -19.16
N SER A 155 -1.50 25.17 -18.50
CA SER A 155 -0.43 24.47 -19.21
C SER A 155 -1.07 23.38 -20.08
N THR A 156 -1.25 23.68 -21.35
CA THR A 156 -1.76 22.78 -22.38
C THR A 156 -0.70 21.78 -22.83
N ALA A 157 -0.40 20.81 -21.98
CA ALA A 157 0.24 19.57 -22.42
C ALA A 157 -0.81 18.45 -22.34
N PRO A 158 -1.18 17.81 -23.45
CA PRO A 158 -2.16 16.74 -23.42
C PRO A 158 -1.59 15.54 -22.62
N THR A 159 -2.24 15.20 -21.51
CA THR A 159 -1.90 14.00 -20.73
C THR A 159 -2.25 12.77 -21.57
N ARG A 160 -1.24 12.17 -22.19
CA ARG A 160 -1.41 10.96 -23.00
C ARG A 160 -1.32 9.73 -22.10
N LEU A 161 -2.43 8.99 -21.97
CA LEU A 161 -2.44 7.70 -21.30
C LEU A 161 -1.89 6.64 -22.27
N LYS A 162 -0.92 5.83 -21.78
CA LYS A 162 -0.40 4.66 -22.51
C LYS A 162 -0.82 3.40 -21.79
N LEU A 163 -1.55 2.52 -22.49
CA LEU A 163 -1.88 1.17 -22.04
C LEU A 163 -0.91 0.18 -22.68
N VAL A 164 -0.27 -0.64 -21.86
CA VAL A 164 0.69 -1.66 -22.34
C VAL A 164 0.14 -3.03 -21.99
N ALA A 165 0.01 -3.90 -22.98
CA ALA A 165 -0.36 -5.29 -22.76
C ALA A 165 0.83 -6.04 -22.14
N MET A 166 0.67 -6.56 -20.91
CA MET A 166 1.75 -7.23 -20.17
C MET A 166 1.80 -8.73 -20.44
N ASN A 167 0.68 -9.38 -20.78
CA ASN A 167 0.56 -10.83 -20.92
C ASN A 167 -0.02 -11.25 -22.27
N ALA A 168 0.16 -10.46 -23.32
CA ALA A 168 -0.24 -10.82 -24.69
C ALA A 168 0.93 -11.50 -25.41
N PRO A 169 0.64 -12.44 -26.36
CA PRO A 169 1.68 -13.07 -27.19
C PRO A 169 2.52 -12.06 -27.98
N VAL A 170 1.93 -10.91 -28.28
CA VAL A 170 2.60 -9.78 -28.91
C VAL A 170 2.42 -8.55 -28.03
N ARG A 171 3.53 -7.88 -27.72
CA ARG A 171 3.51 -6.63 -26.98
C ARG A 171 2.91 -5.53 -27.84
N PHE A 172 1.80 -4.96 -27.41
CA PHE A 172 1.22 -3.79 -28.06
C PHE A 172 1.00 -2.66 -27.06
N VAL A 173 1.05 -1.44 -27.55
CA VAL A 173 0.85 -0.21 -26.77
C VAL A 173 -0.27 0.57 -27.41
N ILE A 174 -1.28 0.92 -26.64
CA ILE A 174 -2.37 1.80 -27.05
C ILE A 174 -2.10 3.17 -26.44
N THR A 175 -1.98 4.20 -27.27
CA THR A 175 -1.92 5.58 -26.81
C THR A 175 -3.33 6.17 -26.89
N VAL A 176 -3.84 6.66 -25.76
CA VAL A 176 -5.15 7.27 -25.66
C VAL A 176 -4.98 8.78 -25.71
N ASP A 177 -5.53 9.40 -26.72
CA ASP A 177 -5.52 10.86 -26.97
C ASP A 177 -6.92 11.49 -26.86
N LYS A 178 -7.92 10.71 -26.43
CA LYS A 178 -9.31 11.12 -26.26
C LYS A 178 -9.71 11.14 -24.80
N ASN A 179 -10.66 12.03 -24.46
CA ASN A 179 -11.17 12.17 -23.09
C ASN A 179 -12.02 10.98 -22.61
N ALA A 180 -12.46 10.12 -23.53
CA ALA A 180 -13.16 8.88 -23.21
C ALA A 180 -12.92 7.83 -24.28
N PHE A 181 -12.69 6.58 -23.87
CA PHE A 181 -12.66 5.44 -24.78
C PHE A 181 -13.10 4.17 -24.03
N THR A 182 -13.56 3.17 -24.78
CA THR A 182 -14.06 1.91 -24.23
C THR A 182 -13.18 0.76 -24.73
N ILE A 183 -12.81 -0.13 -23.81
CA ILE A 183 -12.15 -1.39 -24.14
C ILE A 183 -13.17 -2.50 -23.95
N GLY A 184 -13.37 -3.32 -24.99
CA GLY A 184 -14.30 -4.43 -24.94
C GLY A 184 -14.24 -5.30 -26.20
N LYS A 185 -14.88 -6.47 -26.11
CA LYS A 185 -15.07 -7.36 -27.25
C LYS A 185 -16.36 -6.94 -27.97
N LYS A 186 -16.29 -6.74 -29.32
CA LYS A 186 -17.49 -6.65 -30.16
C LYS A 186 -18.10 -8.03 -30.31
#